data_95cc4cd1aa111e337411735d687d92ab
#
_entry.id   95cc4cd1aa111e337411735d687d92ab
#
_cell.length_a   1.000
_cell.length_b   1.000
_cell.length_c   1.000
_cell.angle_alpha   90.00
_cell.angle_beta   90.00
_cell.angle_gamma   90.00
#
_symmetry.space_group_name_H-M   'P 1'
#
loop_
_entity.id
_entity.type
_entity.pdbx_description
1 polymer ?
#
loop_
_entity_poly.entity_id
_entity_poly.type
_entity_poly.pdbx_seq_one_letter_code
_entity_poly.pdbx_strand_id
1 'polypeptide(L)'
;EWTCYTALTIQNAAGDVLFAGSAGEYQNFLFPANGEYKAELTAWRVPKGGVITQFEGGSTGQLRKNLGLERPAKPTGWYRYSFRFTLQASAEVELSAERVEQGGTVGVRISGMTGDAVPTIETDLGSVQCVRAAEGWRAYIPAAYNASSGGHEINITVNGETITRTLTVLPKDFGTVEVEAEAPAPESANAQFRSAIWPLYEAAATAKQWQGGFVPPAEDSMTLVDYGQIKVTNGQQGSRSNSTKLYTIPGAPCRAAANGTVVFAGNL
;
A
#
# COMPACT_ATOMS: atom_id res chain seq x y z
N GLU A 1 -28.00 -42.40 -4.54
CA GLU A 1 -27.06 -41.34 -4.34
C GLU A 1 -27.63 -39.98 -4.70
N TRP A 2 -27.25 -38.92 -4.01
CA TRP A 2 -27.71 -37.55 -4.16
C TRP A 2 -26.51 -36.61 -4.37
N THR A 3 -26.72 -35.61 -5.20
CA THR A 3 -25.78 -34.49 -5.32
C THR A 3 -26.36 -33.28 -4.61
N CYS A 4 -25.57 -32.67 -3.72
CA CYS A 4 -25.95 -31.46 -3.01
C CYS A 4 -25.37 -30.24 -3.72
N TYR A 5 -26.17 -29.21 -3.87
CA TYR A 5 -25.77 -27.91 -4.41
C TYR A 5 -26.03 -26.84 -3.36
N THR A 6 -25.21 -25.82 -3.36
CA THR A 6 -25.34 -24.66 -2.47
C THR A 6 -25.25 -23.37 -3.26
N ALA A 7 -26.00 -22.36 -2.84
CA ALA A 7 -25.87 -21.00 -3.28
C ALA A 7 -25.82 -20.09 -2.07
N LEU A 8 -24.78 -19.26 -1.99
CA LEU A 8 -24.57 -18.30 -0.90
C LEU A 8 -24.67 -16.88 -1.47
N THR A 9 -25.44 -16.04 -0.78
CA THR A 9 -25.48 -14.60 -1.04
C THR A 9 -25.06 -13.87 0.21
N ILE A 10 -24.23 -12.84 0.07
CA ILE A 10 -23.87 -11.92 1.14
C ILE A 10 -24.30 -10.52 0.72
N GLN A 11 -24.99 -9.83 1.61
CA GLN A 11 -25.47 -8.46 1.44
C GLN A 11 -24.92 -7.59 2.55
N ASN A 12 -24.65 -6.31 2.24
CA ASN A 12 -24.34 -5.30 3.23
C ASN A 12 -25.62 -4.81 3.94
N ALA A 13 -25.49 -3.86 4.87
CA ALA A 13 -26.62 -3.28 5.59
C ALA A 13 -27.59 -2.52 4.67
N ALA A 14 -27.13 -1.98 3.54
CA ALA A 14 -27.95 -1.32 2.53
C ALA A 14 -28.75 -2.29 1.65
N GLY A 15 -28.41 -3.59 1.71
CA GLY A 15 -29.04 -4.63 0.90
C GLY A 15 -28.33 -4.89 -0.44
N ASP A 16 -27.19 -4.25 -0.69
CA ASP A 16 -26.39 -4.51 -1.88
C ASP A 16 -25.78 -5.91 -1.83
N VAL A 17 -25.87 -6.64 -2.92
CA VAL A 17 -25.29 -7.97 -3.03
C VAL A 17 -23.80 -7.85 -3.30
N LEU A 18 -22.99 -8.24 -2.32
CA LEU A 18 -21.54 -8.20 -2.42
C LEU A 18 -20.93 -9.52 -2.90
N PHE A 19 -21.58 -10.61 -2.60
CA PHE A 19 -21.19 -11.94 -3.04
C PHE A 19 -22.42 -12.75 -3.44
N ALA A 20 -22.30 -13.45 -4.56
CA ALA A 20 -23.27 -14.41 -5.02
C ALA A 20 -22.55 -15.55 -5.75
N GLY A 21 -22.48 -16.72 -5.11
CA GLY A 21 -21.72 -17.86 -5.62
C GLY A 21 -22.06 -19.15 -4.91
N SER A 22 -21.36 -20.22 -5.22
CA SER A 22 -21.40 -21.45 -4.44
C SER A 22 -20.72 -21.26 -3.08
N ALA A 23 -21.05 -22.09 -2.09
CA ALA A 23 -20.36 -22.03 -0.79
C ALA A 23 -18.85 -22.34 -0.91
N GLY A 24 -18.40 -23.06 -1.93
CA GLY A 24 -16.97 -23.31 -2.20
C GLY A 24 -16.23 -22.08 -2.70
N GLU A 25 -16.87 -21.23 -3.48
CA GLU A 25 -16.28 -20.00 -4.02
C GLU A 25 -16.13 -18.91 -2.96
N TYR A 26 -16.87 -18.99 -1.86
CA TYR A 26 -16.79 -18.06 -0.75
C TYR A 26 -15.38 -17.95 -0.13
N GLN A 27 -14.56 -18.96 -0.21
CA GLN A 27 -13.21 -18.98 0.35
C GLN A 27 -12.32 -17.83 -0.14
N ASN A 28 -12.65 -17.27 -1.31
CA ASN A 28 -11.91 -16.16 -1.90
C ASN A 28 -12.63 -14.81 -1.74
N PHE A 29 -13.76 -14.77 -1.01
CA PHE A 29 -14.50 -13.53 -0.81
C PHE A 29 -13.88 -12.71 0.31
N LEU A 30 -13.59 -11.44 0.03
CA LEU A 30 -13.11 -10.46 1.00
C LEU A 30 -14.22 -9.46 1.32
N PHE A 31 -14.52 -9.29 2.59
CA PHE A 31 -15.48 -8.26 3.01
C PHE A 31 -14.89 -6.87 2.78
N PRO A 32 -15.64 -5.95 2.15
CA PRO A 32 -15.11 -4.63 1.79
C PRO A 32 -14.91 -3.69 2.97
N ALA A 33 -15.62 -3.89 4.08
CA ALA A 33 -15.56 -3.03 5.26
C ALA A 33 -16.05 -3.76 6.52
N ASN A 34 -15.80 -3.17 7.69
CA ASN A 34 -16.50 -3.53 8.91
C ASN A 34 -17.98 -3.13 8.81
N GLY A 35 -18.86 -3.84 9.48
CA GLY A 35 -20.28 -3.53 9.49
C GLY A 35 -21.20 -4.73 9.61
N GLU A 36 -22.49 -4.47 9.46
CA GLU A 36 -23.51 -5.50 9.46
C GLU A 36 -23.68 -6.12 8.09
N TYR A 37 -23.78 -7.44 8.07
CA TYR A 37 -23.99 -8.23 6.88
C TYR A 37 -25.13 -9.22 7.08
N LYS A 38 -25.78 -9.56 5.99
CA LYS A 38 -26.77 -10.64 5.90
C LYS A 38 -26.24 -11.70 4.95
N ALA A 39 -26.15 -12.93 5.45
CA ALA A 39 -25.89 -14.08 4.62
C ALA A 39 -27.16 -14.90 4.42
N GLU A 40 -27.37 -15.39 3.21
CA GLU A 40 -28.43 -16.27 2.84
C GLU A 40 -27.87 -17.48 2.11
N LEU A 41 -27.96 -18.64 2.74
CA LEU A 41 -27.52 -19.91 2.18
C LEU A 41 -28.76 -20.68 1.72
N THR A 42 -28.79 -21.08 0.47
CA THR A 42 -29.75 -22.03 -0.05
C THR A 42 -29.01 -23.32 -0.42
N ALA A 43 -29.51 -24.42 0.12
CA ALA A 43 -29.01 -25.75 -0.21
C ALA A 43 -30.14 -26.61 -0.81
N TRP A 44 -29.84 -27.41 -1.80
CA TRP A 44 -30.75 -28.36 -2.38
C TRP A 44 -30.04 -29.62 -2.84
N ARG A 45 -30.76 -30.69 -2.93
CA ARG A 45 -30.24 -31.95 -3.42
C ARG A 45 -31.00 -32.43 -4.64
N VAL A 46 -30.29 -33.07 -5.54
CA VAL A 46 -30.86 -33.74 -6.72
C VAL A 46 -30.40 -35.19 -6.78
N PRO A 47 -31.17 -36.12 -7.35
CA PRO A 47 -30.67 -37.45 -7.64
C PRO A 47 -29.39 -37.39 -8.49
N LYS A 48 -28.47 -38.31 -8.25
CA LYS A 48 -27.23 -38.42 -9.03
C LYS A 48 -27.58 -38.61 -10.51
N GLY A 49 -26.99 -37.80 -11.40
CA GLY A 49 -27.28 -37.81 -12.85
C GLY A 49 -28.48 -36.95 -13.26
N GLY A 50 -29.12 -36.24 -12.32
CA GLY A 50 -30.17 -35.26 -12.64
C GLY A 50 -29.56 -34.01 -13.30
N VAL A 51 -30.21 -33.57 -14.40
CA VAL A 51 -29.82 -32.30 -15.07
C VAL A 51 -30.42 -31.13 -14.30
N ILE A 52 -29.61 -30.12 -14.02
CA ILE A 52 -30.03 -28.87 -13.36
C ILE A 52 -30.45 -27.91 -14.47
N THR A 53 -31.73 -27.58 -14.55
CA THR A 53 -32.23 -26.56 -15.47
C THR A 53 -32.30 -25.18 -14.82
N GLN A 54 -32.28 -24.12 -15.64
CA GLN A 54 -32.30 -22.72 -15.18
C GLN A 54 -33.51 -22.42 -14.29
N PHE A 55 -33.25 -21.74 -13.16
CA PHE A 55 -34.28 -21.44 -12.17
C PHE A 55 -34.80 -20.00 -12.31
N GLU A 56 -36.08 -19.88 -12.65
CA GLU A 56 -36.79 -18.60 -12.70
C GLU A 56 -37.73 -18.44 -11.51
N GLY A 57 -37.62 -17.34 -10.77
CA GLY A 57 -38.57 -16.93 -9.73
C GLY A 57 -38.02 -16.54 -8.38
N GLY A 58 -38.43 -15.37 -7.86
CA GLY A 58 -38.10 -14.82 -6.57
C GLY A 58 -36.65 -14.28 -6.41
N SER A 59 -36.32 -13.70 -5.27
CA SER A 59 -34.98 -13.14 -5.00
C SER A 59 -33.86 -14.17 -5.14
N THR A 60 -34.12 -15.41 -4.81
CA THR A 60 -33.22 -16.55 -5.04
C THR A 60 -33.14 -16.97 -6.51
N GLY A 61 -34.14 -16.69 -7.32
CA GLY A 61 -34.12 -16.99 -8.74
C GLY A 61 -33.17 -16.09 -9.53
N GLN A 62 -33.14 -14.81 -9.22
CA GLN A 62 -32.22 -13.87 -9.85
C GLN A 62 -30.77 -14.23 -9.55
N LEU A 63 -30.50 -14.62 -8.31
CA LEU A 63 -29.18 -15.07 -7.90
C LEU A 63 -28.69 -16.26 -8.71
N ARG A 64 -29.54 -17.26 -8.91
CA ARG A 64 -29.22 -18.46 -9.69
C ARG A 64 -29.00 -18.18 -11.16
N LYS A 65 -29.83 -17.31 -11.73
CA LYS A 65 -29.66 -16.85 -13.11
C LYS A 65 -28.28 -16.19 -13.29
N ASN A 66 -27.86 -15.35 -12.32
CA ASN A 66 -26.55 -14.70 -12.34
C ASN A 66 -25.40 -15.70 -12.17
N LEU A 67 -25.62 -16.81 -11.48
CA LEU A 67 -24.62 -17.87 -11.28
C LEU A 67 -24.62 -18.92 -12.42
N GLY A 68 -25.50 -18.82 -13.41
CA GLY A 68 -25.63 -19.82 -14.49
C GLY A 68 -26.05 -21.21 -14.00
N LEU A 69 -26.65 -21.29 -12.79
CA LEU A 69 -27.12 -22.56 -12.22
C LEU A 69 -28.46 -22.97 -12.82
N GLU A 70 -28.49 -24.15 -13.38
CA GLU A 70 -29.73 -24.76 -13.91
C GLU A 70 -30.50 -25.54 -12.81
N ARG A 71 -31.83 -25.62 -12.96
CA ARG A 71 -32.71 -26.25 -11.97
C ARG A 71 -33.04 -27.67 -12.37
N PRO A 72 -33.06 -28.67 -11.47
CA PRO A 72 -33.72 -29.92 -11.71
C PRO A 72 -35.24 -29.74 -11.78
N ALA A 73 -35.91 -30.48 -12.61
CA ALA A 73 -37.37 -30.39 -12.82
C ALA A 73 -38.19 -30.56 -11.53
N LYS A 74 -37.69 -31.28 -10.55
CA LYS A 74 -38.26 -31.44 -9.21
C LYS A 74 -37.15 -31.55 -8.17
N PRO A 75 -36.75 -30.44 -7.52
CA PRO A 75 -35.80 -30.52 -6.41
C PRO A 75 -36.48 -31.21 -5.21
N THR A 76 -35.88 -32.26 -4.72
CA THR A 76 -36.31 -32.92 -3.49
C THR A 76 -35.51 -32.35 -2.32
N GLY A 77 -36.15 -31.52 -1.54
CA GLY A 77 -35.52 -30.88 -0.34
C GLY A 77 -34.83 -29.58 -0.67
N TRP A 78 -35.38 -28.54 -0.11
CA TRP A 78 -34.83 -27.20 -0.10
C TRP A 78 -34.61 -26.78 1.33
N TYR A 79 -33.43 -26.23 1.59
CA TYR A 79 -33.11 -25.65 2.85
C TYR A 79 -32.66 -24.23 2.60
N ARG A 80 -33.20 -23.28 3.33
CA ARG A 80 -32.82 -21.88 3.27
C ARG A 80 -32.49 -21.41 4.67
N TYR A 81 -31.29 -20.91 4.82
CA TYR A 81 -30.80 -20.32 6.06
C TYR A 81 -30.49 -18.86 5.81
N SER A 82 -30.99 -17.99 6.69
CA SER A 82 -30.66 -16.56 6.63
C SER A 82 -30.20 -16.15 8.02
N PHE A 83 -29.05 -15.50 8.11
CA PHE A 83 -28.54 -14.98 9.35
C PHE A 83 -27.89 -13.62 9.12
N ARG A 84 -27.89 -12.81 10.17
CA ARG A 84 -27.17 -11.54 10.21
C ARG A 84 -25.97 -11.68 11.13
N PHE A 85 -24.90 -10.99 10.80
CA PHE A 85 -23.71 -10.95 11.62
C PHE A 85 -23.03 -9.60 11.45
N THR A 86 -22.26 -9.21 12.46
CA THR A 86 -21.43 -8.03 12.42
C THR A 86 -19.99 -8.48 12.21
N LEU A 87 -19.36 -7.97 11.15
CA LEU A 87 -17.93 -8.12 10.96
C LEU A 87 -17.24 -6.94 11.64
N GLN A 88 -16.34 -7.24 12.54
CA GLN A 88 -15.51 -6.26 13.23
C GLN A 88 -14.08 -6.77 13.22
N ALA A 89 -13.39 -6.53 12.12
CA ALA A 89 -11.98 -6.79 12.01
C ALA A 89 -11.22 -5.58 12.57
N SER A 90 -10.35 -5.81 13.54
CA SER A 90 -9.44 -4.79 14.06
C SER A 90 -8.22 -4.74 13.18
N ALA A 91 -7.92 -3.56 12.63
CA ALA A 91 -6.66 -3.36 11.96
C ALA A 91 -5.52 -3.35 12.97
N GLU A 92 -4.44 -4.03 12.64
CA GLU A 92 -3.21 -4.02 13.41
C GLU A 92 -2.22 -3.08 12.74
N VAL A 93 -1.75 -2.08 13.50
CA VAL A 93 -0.78 -1.08 13.05
C VAL A 93 0.48 -1.20 13.86
N GLU A 94 1.59 -1.44 13.18
CA GLU A 94 2.91 -1.59 13.77
C GLU A 94 3.87 -0.58 13.13
N LEU A 95 4.57 0.17 13.99
CA LEU A 95 5.70 1.01 13.60
C LEU A 95 6.99 0.22 13.78
N SER A 96 7.94 0.33 12.84
CA SER A 96 9.25 -0.33 12.96
C SER A 96 10.09 0.24 14.12
N ALA A 97 9.78 1.45 14.56
CA ALA A 97 10.37 2.09 15.74
C ALA A 97 9.44 3.20 16.27
N GLU A 98 9.46 3.44 17.57
CA GLU A 98 8.76 4.58 18.20
C GLU A 98 9.63 5.84 18.28
N ARG A 99 10.90 5.71 17.95
CA ARG A 99 11.90 6.80 17.98
C ARG A 99 12.77 6.72 16.73
N VAL A 100 13.07 7.87 16.16
CA VAL A 100 13.93 7.98 14.96
C VAL A 100 14.76 9.24 15.04
N GLU A 101 16.01 9.20 14.60
CA GLU A 101 16.82 10.40 14.44
C GLU A 101 16.37 11.20 13.19
N GLN A 102 16.60 12.53 13.24
CA GLN A 102 16.52 13.35 12.02
C GLN A 102 17.35 12.70 10.89
N GLY A 103 16.82 12.67 9.69
CA GLY A 103 17.40 11.97 8.53
C GLY A 103 17.03 10.51 8.41
N GLY A 104 16.31 9.95 9.39
CA GLY A 104 15.87 8.56 9.37
C GLY A 104 14.49 8.35 8.77
N THR A 105 14.04 7.10 8.77
CA THR A 105 12.72 6.70 8.23
C THR A 105 12.14 5.59 9.12
N VAL A 106 10.84 5.68 9.40
CA VAL A 106 10.10 4.65 10.13
C VAL A 106 9.15 3.94 9.17
N GLY A 107 9.23 2.61 9.15
CA GLY A 107 8.29 1.76 8.42
C GLY A 107 6.99 1.58 9.20
N VAL A 108 5.86 1.59 8.49
CA VAL A 108 4.54 1.27 9.01
C VAL A 108 4.05 0.00 8.35
N ARG A 109 3.57 -0.94 9.15
CA ARG A 109 2.86 -2.14 8.69
C ARG A 109 1.41 -2.06 9.14
N ILE A 110 0.49 -2.29 8.22
CA ILE A 110 -0.94 -2.33 8.50
C ILE A 110 -1.48 -3.67 7.99
N SER A 111 -2.04 -4.46 8.91
CA SER A 111 -2.63 -5.79 8.64
C SER A 111 -4.03 -5.90 9.26
N GLY A 112 -4.71 -7.02 9.07
CA GLY A 112 -6.05 -7.24 9.64
C GLY A 112 -7.14 -6.38 9.02
N MET A 113 -6.91 -5.86 7.80
CA MET A 113 -7.91 -5.04 7.09
C MET A 113 -8.96 -5.89 6.40
N THR A 114 -10.16 -5.32 6.30
CA THR A 114 -11.22 -5.80 5.42
C THR A 114 -11.20 -5.00 4.11
N GLY A 115 -11.35 -5.68 2.98
CA GLY A 115 -11.41 -5.06 1.64
C GLY A 115 -10.09 -4.49 1.12
N ASP A 116 -10.20 -3.71 0.05
CA ASP A 116 -9.07 -3.15 -0.70
C ASP A 116 -8.93 -1.62 -0.53
N ALA A 117 -9.65 -1.02 0.43
CA ALA A 117 -9.53 0.40 0.69
C ALA A 117 -8.09 0.75 1.10
N VAL A 118 -7.51 1.76 0.46
CA VAL A 118 -6.17 2.22 0.77
C VAL A 118 -6.19 2.95 2.11
N PRO A 119 -5.39 2.54 3.12
CA PRO A 119 -5.27 3.30 4.35
C PRO A 119 -4.67 4.67 4.08
N THR A 120 -5.01 5.65 4.91
CA THR A 120 -4.37 6.97 4.89
C THR A 120 -3.55 7.19 6.15
N ILE A 121 -2.45 7.91 6.00
CA ILE A 121 -1.58 8.30 7.11
C ILE A 121 -1.38 9.81 7.06
N GLU A 122 -1.76 10.48 8.12
CA GLU A 122 -1.59 11.92 8.29
C GLU A 122 -0.58 12.20 9.40
N THR A 123 0.39 13.05 9.10
CA THR A 123 1.44 13.50 10.02
C THR A 123 2.02 14.82 9.52
N ASP A 124 2.58 15.60 10.43
CA ASP A 124 3.34 16.82 10.12
C ASP A 124 4.77 16.56 9.61
N LEU A 125 5.22 15.29 9.62
CA LEU A 125 6.54 14.91 9.13
C LEU A 125 6.64 14.86 7.59
N GLY A 126 5.53 14.92 6.88
CA GLY A 126 5.48 14.93 5.42
C GLY A 126 4.37 14.07 4.83
N SER A 127 4.33 14.00 3.51
CA SER A 127 3.36 13.17 2.79
C SER A 127 3.76 11.70 2.87
N VAL A 128 2.82 10.86 3.28
CA VAL A 128 3.01 9.42 3.43
C VAL A 128 2.02 8.67 2.56
N GLN A 129 2.53 7.78 1.71
CA GLN A 129 1.71 6.93 0.84
C GLN A 129 1.73 5.49 1.32
N CYS A 130 0.56 4.87 1.38
CA CYS A 130 0.42 3.45 1.64
C CYS A 130 0.52 2.65 0.32
N VAL A 131 1.35 1.62 0.31
CA VAL A 131 1.52 0.72 -0.83
C VAL A 131 1.14 -0.70 -0.45
N ARG A 132 0.53 -1.42 -1.39
CA ARG A 132 0.15 -2.83 -1.16
C ARG A 132 1.40 -3.70 -0.97
N ALA A 133 1.36 -4.57 0.00
CA ALA A 133 2.38 -5.57 0.30
C ALA A 133 1.72 -6.96 0.39
N ALA A 134 2.52 -8.03 0.46
CA ALA A 134 2.01 -9.41 0.52
C ALA A 134 1.05 -9.65 1.71
N GLU A 135 1.31 -8.99 2.84
CA GLU A 135 0.53 -9.14 4.08
C GLU A 135 -0.10 -7.79 4.50
N GLY A 136 -0.94 -7.20 3.65
CA GLY A 136 -1.61 -5.94 3.95
C GLY A 136 -0.96 -4.72 3.29
N TRP A 137 -0.67 -3.66 4.05
CA TRP A 137 -0.14 -2.41 3.54
C TRP A 137 1.15 -2.01 4.22
N ARG A 138 1.98 -1.28 3.51
CA ARG A 138 3.22 -0.70 3.99
C ARG A 138 3.26 0.78 3.69
N ALA A 139 3.87 1.54 4.60
CA ALA A 139 4.18 2.94 4.40
C ALA A 139 5.52 3.27 5.04
N TYR A 140 6.09 4.42 4.69
CA TYR A 140 7.35 4.91 5.23
C TYR A 140 7.19 6.36 5.60
N ILE A 141 7.44 6.68 6.88
CA ILE A 141 7.35 8.04 7.43
C ILE A 141 8.77 8.60 7.49
N PRO A 142 9.08 9.66 6.72
CA PRO A 142 10.39 10.29 6.76
C PRO A 142 10.51 11.20 7.98
N ALA A 143 11.67 11.19 8.64
CA ALA A 143 12.08 12.25 9.57
C ALA A 143 13.19 13.06 8.89
N ALA A 144 12.83 14.07 8.11
CA ALA A 144 13.79 14.88 7.37
C ALA A 144 14.85 15.50 8.30
N TYR A 145 16.02 15.91 7.77
CA TYR A 145 17.08 16.55 8.55
C TYR A 145 16.63 17.83 9.27
N ASN A 146 15.56 18.46 8.80
CA ASN A 146 14.97 19.67 9.36
C ASN A 146 13.65 19.41 10.09
N ALA A 147 13.25 18.15 10.29
CA ALA A 147 12.09 17.82 11.10
C ALA A 147 12.27 18.37 12.52
N SER A 148 11.22 18.89 13.14
CA SER A 148 11.28 19.31 14.54
C SER A 148 11.56 18.10 15.43
N SER A 149 12.36 18.30 16.47
CA SER A 149 12.58 17.26 17.48
C SER A 149 11.41 17.20 18.45
N GLY A 150 11.06 16.01 18.89
CA GLY A 150 9.97 15.79 19.84
C GLY A 150 8.95 14.75 19.35
N GLY A 151 7.79 14.76 19.98
CA GLY A 151 6.70 13.85 19.64
C GLY A 151 5.86 14.37 18.48
N HIS A 152 5.62 13.51 17.49
CA HIS A 152 4.77 13.76 16.33
C HIS A 152 3.62 12.76 16.32
N GLU A 153 2.43 13.25 16.09
CA GLU A 153 1.26 12.38 15.93
C GLU A 153 1.23 11.76 14.53
N ILE A 154 0.94 10.47 14.51
CA ILE A 154 0.74 9.68 13.30
C ILE A 154 -0.69 9.16 13.34
N ASN A 155 -1.55 9.74 12.55
CA ASN A 155 -2.97 9.36 12.46
C ASN A 155 -3.18 8.43 11.27
N ILE A 156 -3.44 7.16 11.55
CA ILE A 156 -3.63 6.10 10.56
C ILE A 156 -5.12 5.78 10.48
N THR A 157 -5.76 6.10 9.36
CA THR A 157 -7.16 5.77 9.12
C THR A 157 -7.26 4.50 8.30
N VAL A 158 -7.93 3.51 8.86
CA VAL A 158 -8.10 2.18 8.28
C VAL A 158 -9.45 1.60 8.68
N ASN A 159 -10.17 0.98 7.75
CA ASN A 159 -11.53 0.45 7.95
C ASN A 159 -12.53 1.49 8.52
N GLY A 160 -12.31 2.79 8.28
CA GLY A 160 -13.13 3.89 8.82
C GLY A 160 -12.80 4.29 10.26
N GLU A 161 -11.81 3.66 10.88
CA GLU A 161 -11.32 3.99 12.22
C GLU A 161 -9.96 4.67 12.14
N THR A 162 -9.70 5.65 13.01
CA THR A 162 -8.40 6.31 13.13
C THR A 162 -7.64 5.79 14.34
N ILE A 163 -6.46 5.28 14.09
CA ILE A 163 -5.51 4.80 15.09
C ILE A 163 -4.40 5.83 15.19
N THR A 164 -4.24 6.45 16.36
CA THR A 164 -3.17 7.41 16.61
C THR A 164 -1.97 6.72 17.26
N ARG A 165 -0.78 7.05 16.77
CA ARG A 165 0.51 6.67 17.32
C ARG A 165 1.36 7.91 17.53
N THR A 166 2.35 7.83 18.40
CA THR A 166 3.34 8.90 18.60
C THR A 166 4.70 8.40 18.12
N LEU A 167 5.34 9.18 17.25
CA LEU A 167 6.72 8.97 16.82
C LEU A 167 7.59 10.08 17.39
N THR A 168 8.64 9.72 18.14
CA THR A 168 9.59 10.69 18.69
C THR A 168 10.76 10.90 17.74
N VAL A 169 10.90 12.11 17.21
CA VAL A 169 12.08 12.52 16.42
C VAL A 169 13.16 13.01 17.34
N LEU A 170 14.33 12.40 17.24
CA LEU A 170 15.53 12.77 18.00
C LEU A 170 16.39 13.74 17.18
N PRO A 171 16.99 14.76 17.81
CA PRO A 171 17.90 15.65 17.13
C PRO A 171 19.17 14.89 16.69
N LYS A 172 19.71 15.27 15.53
CA LYS A 172 20.96 14.74 15.00
C LYS A 172 21.86 15.87 14.56
N ASP A 173 23.11 15.82 14.98
CA ASP A 173 24.17 16.69 14.43
C ASP A 173 24.68 16.05 13.12
N PHE A 174 24.41 16.71 12.00
CA PHE A 174 24.90 16.27 10.69
C PHE A 174 26.29 16.81 10.35
N GLY A 175 26.83 17.71 11.15
CA GLY A 175 28.12 18.32 10.92
C GLY A 175 28.18 19.24 9.69
N THR A 176 29.40 19.61 9.35
CA THR A 176 29.74 20.47 8.21
C THR A 176 30.75 19.78 7.30
N VAL A 177 30.76 20.16 6.02
CA VAL A 177 31.73 19.69 5.03
C VAL A 177 32.18 20.83 4.15
N GLU A 178 33.52 20.98 3.99
CA GLU A 178 34.09 21.93 3.03
C GLU A 178 33.89 21.41 1.61
N VAL A 179 33.35 22.26 0.74
CA VAL A 179 33.14 21.95 -0.67
C VAL A 179 33.72 23.06 -1.55
N GLU A 180 34.25 22.68 -2.70
CA GLU A 180 34.63 23.65 -3.72
C GLU A 180 33.39 24.31 -4.33
N ALA A 181 33.55 25.58 -4.73
CA ALA A 181 32.50 26.29 -5.45
C ALA A 181 32.28 25.65 -6.82
N GLU A 182 31.12 25.07 -7.02
CA GLU A 182 30.72 24.58 -8.35
C GLU A 182 30.14 25.72 -9.17
N ALA A 183 30.50 25.79 -10.46
CA ALA A 183 29.82 26.71 -11.38
C ALA A 183 28.33 26.33 -11.48
N PRO A 184 27.41 27.30 -11.46
CA PRO A 184 25.99 27.00 -11.59
C PRO A 184 25.71 26.38 -12.95
N ALA A 185 24.84 25.37 -12.98
CA ALA A 185 24.38 24.79 -14.25
C ALA A 185 23.64 25.87 -15.09
N PRO A 186 23.75 25.82 -16.42
CA PRO A 186 22.98 26.69 -17.27
C PRO A 186 21.48 26.62 -16.99
N GLU A 187 20.78 27.78 -17.07
CA GLU A 187 19.33 27.79 -16.78
C GLU A 187 18.53 26.90 -17.75
N SER A 188 19.01 26.76 -19.01
CA SER A 188 18.41 25.83 -19.98
C SER A 188 18.45 24.38 -19.53
N ALA A 189 19.57 23.92 -18.93
CA ALA A 189 19.68 22.58 -18.38
C ALA A 189 18.78 22.41 -17.14
N ASN A 190 18.74 23.41 -16.27
CA ASN A 190 17.82 23.41 -15.13
C ASN A 190 16.35 23.35 -15.57
N ALA A 191 15.97 24.07 -16.62
CA ALA A 191 14.61 24.06 -17.17
C ALA A 191 14.27 22.69 -17.77
N GLN A 192 15.19 22.07 -18.51
CA GLN A 192 15.02 20.72 -19.05
C GLN A 192 14.87 19.69 -17.93
N PHE A 193 15.71 19.75 -16.90
CA PHE A 193 15.61 18.87 -15.75
C PHE A 193 14.25 19.01 -15.05
N ARG A 194 13.81 20.25 -14.76
CA ARG A 194 12.50 20.50 -14.14
C ARG A 194 11.34 19.91 -14.95
N SER A 195 11.36 20.09 -16.26
CA SER A 195 10.27 19.61 -17.11
C SER A 195 10.26 18.11 -17.32
N ALA A 196 11.43 17.45 -17.38
CA ALA A 196 11.55 16.03 -17.67
C ALA A 196 11.50 15.15 -16.40
N ILE A 197 12.07 15.62 -15.28
CA ILE A 197 12.31 14.78 -14.11
C ILE A 197 11.33 15.05 -12.98
N TRP A 198 10.98 16.30 -12.68
CA TRP A 198 10.09 16.59 -11.55
C TRP A 198 8.74 15.87 -11.59
N PRO A 199 8.05 15.77 -12.75
CA PRO A 199 6.80 15.00 -12.81
C PRO A 199 6.97 13.53 -12.44
N LEU A 200 8.17 12.96 -12.64
CA LEU A 200 8.46 11.56 -12.31
C LEU A 200 8.55 11.32 -10.80
N TYR A 201 8.91 12.33 -10.01
CA TYR A 201 8.89 12.22 -8.55
C TYR A 201 7.48 12.16 -7.97
N GLU A 202 6.50 12.72 -8.68
CA GLU A 202 5.09 12.69 -8.27
C GLU A 202 4.39 11.40 -8.73
N ALA A 203 4.93 10.74 -9.75
CA ALA A 203 4.41 9.47 -10.29
C ALA A 203 4.84 8.28 -9.43
N ALA A 204 4.35 8.21 -8.19
CA ALA A 204 4.68 7.10 -7.31
C ALA A 204 4.08 5.77 -7.78
N ALA A 205 4.87 4.70 -7.70
CA ALA A 205 4.37 3.35 -7.95
C ALA A 205 3.35 2.95 -6.86
N THR A 206 2.25 2.33 -7.28
CA THR A 206 1.19 1.85 -6.37
C THR A 206 1.57 0.59 -5.59
N ALA A 207 2.71 -0.04 -5.92
CA ALA A 207 3.22 -1.23 -5.28
C ALA A 207 4.72 -1.13 -5.03
N LYS A 208 5.17 -1.76 -3.94
CA LYS A 208 6.60 -1.90 -3.64
C LYS A 208 7.29 -2.72 -4.73
N GLN A 209 8.29 -2.15 -5.39
CA GLN A 209 9.01 -2.78 -6.50
C GLN A 209 10.31 -3.47 -6.08
N TRP A 210 10.89 -3.12 -4.92
CA TRP A 210 12.16 -3.66 -4.48
C TRP A 210 12.00 -4.82 -3.48
N GLN A 211 13.00 -5.72 -3.48
CA GLN A 211 13.14 -6.80 -2.52
C GLN A 211 14.54 -6.71 -1.87
N GLY A 212 14.64 -7.11 -0.60
CA GLY A 212 15.89 -7.02 0.14
C GLY A 212 16.26 -5.59 0.54
N GLY A 213 17.54 -5.38 0.79
CA GLY A 213 18.13 -4.08 1.13
C GLY A 213 18.57 -3.29 -0.10
N PHE A 214 18.83 -2.00 0.11
CA PHE A 214 19.46 -1.16 -0.90
C PHE A 214 20.97 -1.42 -0.94
N VAL A 215 21.55 -1.32 -2.13
CA VAL A 215 22.99 -1.44 -2.37
C VAL A 215 23.56 -0.10 -2.84
N PRO A 216 24.84 0.20 -2.60
CA PRO A 216 25.46 1.41 -3.14
C PRO A 216 25.35 1.46 -4.67
N PRO A 217 24.99 2.61 -5.26
CA PRO A 217 24.85 2.75 -6.70
C PRO A 217 26.19 2.68 -7.45
N ALA A 218 27.31 2.97 -6.78
CA ALA A 218 28.65 2.79 -7.29
C ALA A 218 29.50 2.05 -6.26
N GLU A 219 30.16 0.97 -6.71
CA GLU A 219 31.15 0.27 -5.90
C GLU A 219 32.40 1.14 -5.74
N ASP A 220 33.11 1.01 -4.63
CA ASP A 220 34.33 1.78 -4.34
C ASP A 220 34.15 3.30 -4.37
N SER A 221 32.91 3.78 -4.15
CA SER A 221 32.65 5.21 -4.05
C SER A 221 32.97 5.78 -2.67
N MET A 222 33.45 7.01 -2.62
CA MET A 222 33.59 7.79 -1.39
C MET A 222 32.42 8.77 -1.24
N THR A 223 31.92 8.91 -0.01
CA THR A 223 30.96 9.98 0.28
C THR A 223 31.69 11.31 0.36
N LEU A 224 31.35 12.24 -0.51
CA LEU A 224 31.85 13.61 -0.48
C LEU A 224 31.01 14.50 0.44
N VAL A 225 29.68 14.36 0.35
CA VAL A 225 28.73 15.13 1.16
C VAL A 225 27.62 14.19 1.59
N ASP A 226 27.38 14.10 2.86
CA ASP A 226 26.27 13.32 3.39
C ASP A 226 24.96 14.13 3.42
N TYR A 227 23.85 13.37 3.40
CA TYR A 227 22.53 13.96 3.60
C TYR A 227 22.46 14.73 4.93
N GLY A 228 21.98 15.97 4.88
CA GLY A 228 21.81 16.84 6.05
C GLY A 228 23.06 17.66 6.43
N GLN A 229 24.25 17.36 5.91
CA GLN A 229 25.44 18.15 6.18
C GLN A 229 25.31 19.59 5.68
N ILE A 230 25.86 20.54 6.42
CA ILE A 230 26.01 21.94 6.01
C ILE A 230 27.22 22.04 5.09
N LYS A 231 27.03 22.48 3.87
CA LYS A 231 28.12 22.77 2.92
C LYS A 231 28.75 24.10 3.29
N VAL A 232 30.09 24.13 3.42
CA VAL A 232 30.87 25.32 3.64
C VAL A 232 31.70 25.56 2.39
N THR A 233 31.65 26.78 1.85
CA THR A 233 32.44 27.19 0.68
C THR A 233 33.18 28.44 0.99
N ASN A 234 34.51 28.43 0.85
CA ASN A 234 35.40 29.56 1.23
C ASN A 234 35.16 30.08 2.67
N GLY A 235 34.93 29.17 3.62
CA GLY A 235 34.65 29.51 5.02
C GLY A 235 33.23 30.03 5.29
N GLN A 236 32.39 30.14 4.28
CA GLN A 236 30.99 30.59 4.42
C GLN A 236 30.05 29.40 4.44
N GLN A 237 29.16 29.34 5.44
CA GLN A 237 28.13 28.33 5.50
C GLN A 237 27.06 28.55 4.42
N GLY A 238 26.79 27.51 3.65
CA GLY A 238 25.75 27.45 2.66
C GLY A 238 24.52 26.65 3.13
N SER A 239 23.79 26.09 2.16
CA SER A 239 22.63 25.25 2.42
C SER A 239 23.01 23.85 2.93
N ARG A 240 22.11 23.20 3.65
CA ARG A 240 22.22 21.78 3.95
C ARG A 240 22.03 20.93 2.70
N SER A 241 22.74 19.81 2.64
CA SER A 241 22.57 18.86 1.54
C SER A 241 21.27 18.07 1.72
N ASN A 242 20.45 18.02 0.69
CA ASN A 242 19.25 17.17 0.62
C ASN A 242 19.50 15.82 -0.05
N SER A 243 20.76 15.49 -0.32
CA SER A 243 21.20 14.24 -0.96
C SER A 243 22.58 13.85 -0.48
N THR A 244 22.96 12.59 -0.67
CA THR A 244 24.33 12.11 -0.51
C THR A 244 25.04 12.24 -1.84
N LYS A 245 26.18 12.97 -1.89
CA LYS A 245 27.08 13.04 -3.05
C LYS A 245 28.17 11.98 -2.91
N LEU A 246 28.26 11.15 -3.94
CA LEU A 246 29.29 10.12 -4.06
C LEU A 246 30.33 10.53 -5.09
N TYR A 247 31.59 10.27 -4.79
CA TYR A 247 32.68 10.37 -5.72
C TYR A 247 33.14 8.96 -6.16
N THR A 248 33.36 8.80 -7.43
CA THR A 248 33.96 7.58 -8.01
C THR A 248 34.85 7.96 -9.19
N ILE A 249 35.70 7.05 -9.63
CA ILE A 249 36.56 7.29 -10.79
C ILE A 249 35.72 7.44 -12.06
N PRO A 250 36.11 8.33 -12.99
CA PRO A 250 35.42 8.48 -14.28
C PRO A 250 35.32 7.15 -15.04
N GLY A 251 34.12 6.83 -15.52
CA GLY A 251 33.86 5.58 -16.23
C GLY A 251 33.50 4.38 -15.34
N ALA A 252 33.49 4.54 -14.01
CA ALA A 252 33.02 3.49 -13.13
C ALA A 252 31.53 3.16 -13.40
N PRO A 253 31.15 1.87 -13.34
CA PRO A 253 29.76 1.49 -13.57
C PRO A 253 28.85 2.01 -12.44
N CYS A 254 27.70 2.55 -12.82
CA CYS A 254 26.63 2.90 -11.90
C CYS A 254 25.48 1.90 -12.05
N ARG A 255 24.95 1.41 -10.95
CA ARG A 255 23.84 0.45 -10.91
C ARG A 255 22.65 1.02 -10.15
N ALA A 256 21.46 0.49 -10.42
CA ALA A 256 20.30 0.76 -9.61
C ALA A 256 20.53 0.27 -8.15
N ALA A 257 20.23 1.11 -7.17
CA ALA A 257 20.38 0.75 -5.76
C ALA A 257 19.40 -0.36 -5.32
N ALA A 258 18.33 -0.59 -6.05
CA ALA A 258 17.35 -1.67 -5.85
C ALA A 258 16.62 -1.99 -7.16
N ASN A 259 15.77 -3.02 -7.12
CA ASN A 259 14.86 -3.31 -8.24
C ASN A 259 13.91 -2.12 -8.47
N GLY A 260 13.60 -1.87 -9.72
CA GLY A 260 12.71 -0.78 -10.14
C GLY A 260 12.48 -0.79 -11.64
N THR A 261 11.73 0.20 -12.13
CA THR A 261 11.48 0.41 -13.55
C THR A 261 12.18 1.68 -14.00
N VAL A 262 12.90 1.61 -15.13
CA VAL A 262 13.50 2.80 -15.74
C VAL A 262 12.38 3.63 -16.36
N VAL A 263 12.17 4.83 -15.83
CA VAL A 263 11.13 5.76 -16.30
C VAL A 263 11.67 6.91 -17.15
N PHE A 264 12.98 7.09 -17.14
CA PHE A 264 13.69 8.06 -17.99
C PHE A 264 15.09 7.57 -18.33
N ALA A 265 15.49 7.74 -19.59
CA ALA A 265 16.86 7.54 -20.06
C ALA A 265 17.16 8.58 -21.14
N GLY A 266 18.12 9.46 -20.91
CA GLY A 266 18.47 10.54 -21.82
C GLY A 266 19.52 11.48 -21.22
N ASN A 267 19.95 12.45 -22.04
CA ASN A 267 20.80 13.56 -21.63
C ASN A 267 19.92 14.79 -21.38
N LEU A 268 20.21 15.53 -20.33
CA LEU A 268 19.53 16.77 -19.91
C LEU A 268 20.53 17.93 -19.85
#